data_f5124fdc41b7bf604dd281cb8272fef7
#
_entry.id   f5124fdc41b7bf604dd281cb8272fef7
#
_cell.length_a   1.000
_cell.length_b   1.000
_cell.length_c   1.000
_cell.angle_alpha   90.00
_cell.angle_beta   90.00
_cell.angle_gamma   90.00
#
_symmetry.space_group_name_H-M   'P 1'
#
loop_
_entity.id
_entity.type
_entity.pdbx_description
1 polymer ?
#
loop_
_entity_poly.entity_id
_entity_poly.type
_entity_poly.pdbx_seq_one_letter_code
_entity_poly.pdbx_strand_id
1 'polypeptide(L)'
;MSISRILTLAAALAGLATAAAAQTPAATDQPAAMPGMLPGGAVQPVHDQEIFAHGMFSQLEGRTNGTNTEFRWEGQGWAGTDYDKLWIKSEGTLQGNGTLDDGQHQFLYSRAITTYFDLQGGLRSDIDSRPTRNWGALGIQGLAPYFFDLELTSYASGQGHLAAKLEASYDLLLTQRLILQPQIEVNL
;
A
#
# COMPACT_ATOMS: atom_id res chain seq x y z
N MET A 1 -5.82 -11.06 43.03
CA MET A 1 -6.26 -10.16 41.93
C MET A 1 -5.01 -9.53 41.36
N SER A 2 -4.52 -10.07 40.28
CA SER A 2 -3.31 -9.61 39.60
C SER A 2 -3.75 -8.84 38.34
N ILE A 3 -3.45 -7.53 38.34
CA ILE A 3 -3.75 -6.64 37.22
C ILE A 3 -2.63 -6.84 36.22
N SER A 4 -2.90 -7.60 35.19
CA SER A 4 -2.00 -7.74 34.02
C SER A 4 -1.90 -6.39 33.31
N ARG A 5 -0.74 -5.76 33.39
CA ARG A 5 -0.42 -4.56 32.63
C ARG A 5 -0.17 -4.98 31.18
N ILE A 6 -1.10 -4.68 30.32
CA ILE A 6 -0.91 -4.75 28.87
C ILE A 6 0.01 -3.58 28.51
N LEU A 7 1.26 -3.87 28.18
CA LEU A 7 2.19 -2.88 27.66
C LEU A 7 2.08 -2.91 26.14
N THR A 8 1.23 -2.04 25.59
CA THR A 8 1.13 -1.82 24.16
C THR A 8 2.25 -0.87 23.76
N LEU A 9 3.28 -1.39 23.11
CA LEU A 9 4.33 -0.57 22.53
C LEU A 9 3.99 -0.36 21.04
N ALA A 10 3.24 0.68 20.75
CA ALA A 10 3.01 1.14 19.38
C ALA A 10 4.26 1.91 18.92
N ALA A 11 5.12 1.28 18.15
CA ALA A 11 6.19 1.96 17.47
C ALA A 11 5.72 2.33 16.06
N ALA A 12 5.24 3.55 15.89
CA ALA A 12 5.03 4.16 14.60
C ALA A 12 6.41 4.48 14.00
N LEU A 13 6.91 3.65 13.10
CA LEU A 13 8.12 3.95 12.34
C LEU A 13 7.71 4.75 11.10
N ALA A 14 7.87 6.07 11.20
CA ALA A 14 7.73 6.98 10.08
C ALA A 14 8.79 6.68 9.00
N GLY A 15 8.31 6.57 7.77
CA GLY A 15 8.94 6.87 6.51
C GLY A 15 10.44 6.61 6.34
N LEU A 16 10.79 5.56 5.61
CA LEU A 16 12.06 5.57 4.87
C LEU A 16 11.91 6.61 3.74
N ALA A 17 12.43 7.81 3.98
CA ALA A 17 12.71 8.75 2.92
C ALA A 17 13.84 8.15 2.06
N THR A 18 13.54 7.73 0.83
CA THR A 18 14.56 7.42 -0.16
C THR A 18 15.31 8.72 -0.46
N ALA A 19 16.57 8.78 -0.09
CA ALA A 19 17.45 9.87 -0.46
C ALA A 19 17.62 9.85 -1.98
N ALA A 20 17.01 10.81 -2.66
CA ALA A 20 17.35 11.12 -4.03
C ALA A 20 18.80 11.56 -4.06
N ALA A 21 19.65 10.82 -4.77
CA ALA A 21 21.03 11.20 -5.01
C ALA A 21 21.03 12.52 -5.80
N ALA A 22 21.42 13.60 -5.14
CA ALA A 22 21.64 14.88 -5.78
C ALA A 22 22.81 14.75 -6.75
N GLN A 23 22.53 14.77 -8.04
CA GLN A 23 23.57 14.92 -9.07
C GLN A 23 24.08 16.34 -9.00
N THR A 24 25.38 16.49 -8.73
CA THR A 24 26.08 17.77 -8.74
C THR A 24 26.15 18.24 -10.20
N PRO A 25 25.56 19.36 -10.58
CA PRO A 25 25.72 19.87 -11.94
C PRO A 25 27.14 20.42 -12.10
N ALA A 26 27.85 19.95 -13.13
CA ALA A 26 29.08 20.58 -13.59
C ALA A 26 28.76 22.00 -14.04
N ALA A 27 29.51 22.97 -13.50
CA ALA A 27 29.37 24.37 -13.84
C ALA A 27 29.77 24.61 -15.31
N THR A 28 28.79 24.79 -16.16
CA THR A 28 28.93 25.44 -17.46
C THR A 28 28.23 26.77 -17.39
N ASP A 29 28.92 27.86 -17.72
CA ASP A 29 28.45 29.23 -17.78
C ASP A 29 27.44 29.43 -18.92
N GLN A 30 26.27 28.77 -18.79
CA GLN A 30 25.08 29.06 -19.59
C GLN A 30 24.05 29.73 -18.69
N PRO A 31 23.34 30.78 -19.16
CA PRO A 31 22.26 31.38 -18.39
C PRO A 31 21.28 30.25 -18.01
N ALA A 32 20.94 30.18 -16.72
CA ALA A 32 20.14 29.17 -16.14
C ALA A 32 18.83 29.02 -16.96
N ALA A 33 18.78 27.99 -17.81
CA ALA A 33 17.54 27.58 -18.45
C ALA A 33 16.58 27.17 -17.36
N MET A 34 15.37 27.73 -17.38
CA MET A 34 14.32 27.29 -16.46
C MET A 34 14.12 25.78 -16.60
N PRO A 35 13.99 25.00 -15.50
CA PRO A 35 13.73 23.59 -15.56
C PRO A 35 12.51 23.32 -16.46
N GLY A 36 12.68 22.48 -17.48
CA GLY A 36 11.59 22.16 -18.43
C GLY A 36 11.61 22.92 -19.76
N MET A 37 12.60 23.79 -20.01
CA MET A 37 12.74 24.47 -21.31
C MET A 37 13.89 23.88 -22.15
N LEU A 38 13.58 23.49 -23.36
CA LEU A 38 14.57 23.12 -24.38
C LEU A 38 15.29 24.37 -24.93
N PRO A 39 16.53 24.25 -25.43
CA PRO A 39 17.19 25.32 -26.17
C PRO A 39 16.29 25.78 -27.32
N GLY A 40 15.91 27.06 -27.34
CA GLY A 40 14.94 27.59 -28.30
C GLY A 40 13.54 27.88 -27.74
N GLY A 41 13.33 27.74 -26.42
CA GLY A 41 12.09 28.10 -25.72
C GLY A 41 10.94 27.08 -25.84
N ALA A 42 11.21 25.88 -26.41
CA ALA A 42 10.24 24.82 -26.42
C ALA A 42 10.15 24.17 -25.03
N VAL A 43 8.92 23.87 -24.58
CA VAL A 43 8.69 23.12 -23.35
C VAL A 43 9.05 21.66 -23.57
N GLN A 44 9.85 21.06 -22.69
CA GLN A 44 10.11 19.62 -22.76
C GLN A 44 8.81 18.84 -22.62
N PRO A 45 8.57 17.81 -23.47
CA PRO A 45 7.46 16.90 -23.23
C PRO A 45 7.61 16.26 -21.85
N VAL A 46 6.53 16.14 -21.13
CA VAL A 46 6.49 15.41 -19.87
C VAL A 46 6.81 13.94 -20.16
N HIS A 47 7.79 13.38 -19.46
CA HIS A 47 8.12 11.97 -19.59
C HIS A 47 7.21 11.15 -18.69
N ASP A 48 6.07 10.70 -19.21
CA ASP A 48 5.07 9.89 -18.50
C ASP A 48 5.53 8.42 -18.29
N GLN A 49 6.77 8.11 -18.61
CA GLN A 49 7.32 6.74 -18.53
C GLN A 49 8.36 6.56 -17.41
N GLU A 50 8.47 7.51 -16.51
CA GLU A 50 9.32 7.33 -15.35
C GLU A 50 8.73 6.27 -14.41
N ILE A 51 9.62 5.40 -13.90
CA ILE A 51 9.23 4.35 -12.95
C ILE A 51 9.40 4.91 -11.55
N PHE A 52 8.30 4.92 -10.82
CA PHE A 52 8.26 5.25 -9.42
C PHE A 52 8.07 4.00 -8.58
N ALA A 53 8.54 4.03 -7.34
CA ALA A 53 8.29 2.98 -6.36
C ALA A 53 7.91 3.61 -5.03
N HIS A 54 6.90 3.05 -4.39
CA HIS A 54 6.41 3.48 -3.09
C HIS A 54 6.16 2.27 -2.20
N GLY A 55 6.46 2.39 -0.91
CA GLY A 55 6.18 1.37 0.08
C GLY A 55 5.69 2.01 1.37
N MET A 56 4.69 1.40 1.98
CA MET A 56 4.08 1.86 3.22
C MET A 56 3.75 0.66 4.13
N PHE A 57 3.98 0.84 5.41
CA PHE A 57 3.49 -0.07 6.44
C PHE A 57 2.38 0.65 7.20
N SER A 58 1.19 0.05 7.16
CA SER A 58 0.02 0.55 7.89
C SER A 58 0.06 0.10 9.35
N GLN A 59 0.58 -1.12 9.58
CA GLN A 59 0.69 -1.69 10.91
C GLN A 59 1.99 -2.46 11.10
N LEU A 60 2.67 -2.19 12.22
CA LEU A 60 3.82 -2.94 12.73
C LEU A 60 3.66 -3.00 14.24
N GLU A 61 3.19 -4.12 14.75
CA GLU A 61 2.83 -4.24 16.16
C GLU A 61 3.40 -5.51 16.78
N GLY A 62 4.13 -5.34 17.88
CA GLY A 62 4.52 -6.44 18.74
C GLY A 62 3.63 -6.48 19.97
N ARG A 63 2.95 -7.60 20.20
CA ARG A 63 2.12 -7.84 21.39
C ARG A 63 2.74 -8.92 22.24
N THR A 64 2.81 -8.70 23.54
CA THR A 64 3.20 -9.75 24.48
C THR A 64 2.18 -9.83 25.60
N ASN A 65 1.70 -11.05 25.86
CA ASN A 65 0.72 -11.32 26.91
C ASN A 65 1.33 -12.36 27.88
N GLY A 66 2.42 -11.95 28.53
CA GLY A 66 3.12 -12.74 29.55
C GLY A 66 3.69 -14.07 29.10
N THR A 67 2.98 -14.84 28.32
CA THR A 67 3.36 -16.18 27.86
C THR A 67 3.49 -16.25 26.34
N ASN A 68 2.73 -15.44 25.62
CA ASN A 68 2.73 -15.45 24.16
C ASN A 68 3.23 -14.10 23.64
N THR A 69 4.09 -14.14 22.64
CA THR A 69 4.53 -12.97 21.87
C THR A 69 3.96 -13.12 20.47
N GLU A 70 3.39 -12.04 19.96
CA GLU A 70 2.83 -11.98 18.61
C GLU A 70 3.41 -10.77 17.90
N PHE A 71 3.71 -10.92 16.62
CA PHE A 71 4.14 -9.83 15.75
C PHE A 71 3.18 -9.74 14.58
N ARG A 72 2.46 -8.61 14.46
CA ARG A 72 1.56 -8.33 13.36
C ARG A 72 2.16 -7.28 12.45
N TRP A 73 2.05 -7.50 11.16
CA TRP A 73 2.42 -6.55 10.13
C TRP A 73 1.31 -6.40 9.10
N GLU A 74 1.23 -5.23 8.54
CA GLU A 74 0.43 -4.91 7.38
C GLU A 74 1.20 -3.88 6.57
N GLY A 75 1.48 -4.19 5.33
CA GLY A 75 2.25 -3.33 4.45
C GLY A 75 1.88 -3.53 2.99
N GLN A 76 2.07 -2.47 2.23
CA GLN A 76 1.86 -2.48 0.80
C GLN A 76 2.95 -1.67 0.10
N GLY A 77 3.20 -2.03 -1.14
CA GLY A 77 4.10 -1.30 -1.99
C GLY A 77 3.71 -1.45 -3.44
N TRP A 78 4.11 -0.48 -4.23
CA TRP A 78 3.94 -0.54 -5.68
C TRP A 78 5.15 0.00 -6.39
N ALA A 79 5.34 -0.47 -7.62
CA ALA A 79 6.34 0.05 -8.54
C ALA A 79 5.75 0.08 -9.96
N GLY A 80 5.99 1.16 -10.69
CA GLY A 80 5.48 1.30 -12.05
C GLY A 80 5.47 2.73 -12.53
N THR A 81 4.73 2.96 -13.60
CA THR A 81 4.47 4.27 -14.19
C THR A 81 3.16 4.85 -13.68
N ASP A 82 2.76 6.02 -14.17
CA ASP A 82 1.46 6.62 -13.84
C ASP A 82 0.27 5.75 -14.27
N TYR A 83 0.44 4.98 -15.35
CA TYR A 83 -0.64 4.17 -15.93
C TYR A 83 -0.62 2.71 -15.49
N ASP A 84 0.59 2.12 -15.36
CA ASP A 84 0.76 0.69 -15.12
C ASP A 84 1.61 0.48 -13.87
N LYS A 85 1.07 -0.19 -12.87
CA LYS A 85 1.71 -0.42 -11.56
C LYS A 85 1.64 -1.88 -11.16
N LEU A 86 2.69 -2.38 -10.57
CA LEU A 86 2.71 -3.66 -9.87
C LEU A 86 2.59 -3.41 -8.38
N TRP A 87 1.59 -4.00 -7.75
CA TRP A 87 1.35 -3.90 -6.32
C TRP A 87 1.71 -5.19 -5.60
N ILE A 88 2.28 -5.03 -4.43
CA ILE A 88 2.50 -6.10 -3.46
C ILE A 88 1.84 -5.65 -2.17
N LYS A 89 0.86 -6.42 -1.68
CA LYS A 89 0.24 -6.21 -0.38
C LYS A 89 0.55 -7.44 0.49
N SER A 90 0.94 -7.23 1.74
CA SER A 90 1.30 -8.31 2.67
C SER A 90 0.82 -7.97 4.06
N GLU A 91 0.06 -8.88 4.64
CA GLU A 91 -0.38 -8.80 6.03
C GLU A 91 -0.22 -10.16 6.70
N GLY A 92 -0.06 -10.15 8.01
CA GLY A 92 0.02 -11.41 8.76
C GLY A 92 0.33 -11.20 10.23
N THR A 93 0.16 -12.28 10.96
CA THR A 93 0.48 -12.36 12.38
C THR A 93 1.41 -13.55 12.62
N LEU A 94 2.62 -13.28 13.10
CA LEU A 94 3.59 -14.29 13.50
C LEU A 94 3.48 -14.49 15.01
N GLN A 95 3.17 -15.71 15.43
CA GLN A 95 3.18 -16.08 16.83
C GLN A 95 4.59 -16.42 17.32
N GLY A 96 4.86 -16.25 18.60
CA GLY A 96 6.16 -16.50 19.21
C GLY A 96 6.62 -17.96 19.14
N ASN A 97 5.72 -18.90 18.83
CA ASN A 97 6.04 -20.30 18.54
C ASN A 97 6.49 -20.52 17.08
N GLY A 98 6.57 -19.47 16.26
CA GLY A 98 6.92 -19.54 14.85
C GLY A 98 5.76 -19.88 13.92
N THR A 99 4.52 -19.93 14.43
CA THR A 99 3.33 -20.18 13.62
C THR A 99 2.89 -18.86 12.96
N LEU A 100 2.65 -18.92 11.65
CA LEU A 100 2.06 -17.80 10.91
C LEU A 100 0.53 -17.97 10.92
N ASP A 101 -0.15 -16.98 11.47
CA ASP A 101 -1.61 -16.87 11.44
C ASP A 101 -2.01 -15.71 10.53
N ASP A 102 -3.13 -15.89 9.82
CA ASP A 102 -3.73 -14.88 8.94
C ASP A 102 -2.75 -14.27 7.90
N GLY A 103 -1.74 -15.04 7.48
CA GLY A 103 -0.79 -14.61 6.46
C GLY A 103 -1.47 -14.46 5.10
N GLN A 104 -1.56 -13.24 4.60
CA GLN A 104 -2.14 -12.92 3.31
C GLN A 104 -1.15 -12.14 2.47
N HIS A 105 -0.92 -12.61 1.26
CA HIS A 105 -0.04 -11.94 0.30
C HIS A 105 -0.77 -11.75 -1.02
N GLN A 106 -0.72 -10.55 -1.56
CA GLN A 106 -1.35 -10.22 -2.84
C GLN A 106 -0.30 -9.64 -3.79
N PHE A 107 -0.36 -10.10 -5.04
CA PHE A 107 0.42 -9.58 -6.16
C PHE A 107 -0.56 -9.14 -7.23
N LEU A 108 -0.68 -7.82 -7.42
CA LEU A 108 -1.68 -7.25 -8.30
C LEU A 108 -0.99 -6.40 -9.37
N TYR A 109 -1.47 -6.52 -10.59
CA TYR A 109 -1.20 -5.57 -11.64
C TYR A 109 -2.35 -4.56 -11.68
N SER A 110 -2.02 -3.29 -11.69
CA SER A 110 -2.97 -2.18 -11.70
C SER A 110 -2.77 -1.34 -12.95
N ARG A 111 -3.86 -1.03 -13.62
CA ARG A 111 -3.87 -0.15 -14.78
C ARG A 111 -4.92 0.94 -14.63
N ALA A 112 -4.49 2.19 -14.82
CA ALA A 112 -5.39 3.34 -14.80
C ALA A 112 -6.40 3.23 -15.96
N ILE A 113 -7.70 3.13 -15.64
CA ILE A 113 -8.80 3.12 -16.60
C ILE A 113 -9.46 4.49 -16.72
N THR A 114 -9.36 5.30 -15.68
CA THR A 114 -9.76 6.71 -15.67
C THR A 114 -8.74 7.51 -14.86
N THR A 115 -8.88 8.83 -14.80
CA THR A 115 -8.04 9.70 -13.98
C THR A 115 -8.12 9.37 -12.48
N TYR A 116 -9.21 8.75 -12.03
CA TYR A 116 -9.47 8.52 -10.61
C TYR A 116 -9.56 7.04 -10.23
N PHE A 117 -9.64 6.13 -11.19
CA PHE A 117 -9.83 4.71 -10.93
C PHE A 117 -8.84 3.84 -11.72
N ASP A 118 -8.28 2.91 -11.00
CA ASP A 118 -7.41 1.85 -11.50
C ASP A 118 -8.14 0.51 -11.48
N LEU A 119 -8.02 -0.25 -12.54
CA LEU A 119 -8.42 -1.67 -12.58
C LEU A 119 -7.25 -2.50 -12.09
N GLN A 120 -7.51 -3.39 -11.15
CA GLN A 120 -6.51 -4.28 -10.58
C GLN A 120 -6.84 -5.73 -10.88
N GLY A 121 -5.81 -6.53 -11.18
CA GLY A 121 -5.96 -7.96 -11.35
C GLY A 121 -4.71 -8.70 -10.91
N GLY A 122 -4.87 -9.87 -10.29
CA GLY A 122 -3.72 -10.62 -9.84
C GLY A 122 -4.06 -11.84 -9.01
N LEU A 123 -3.16 -12.17 -8.11
CA LEU A 123 -3.23 -13.36 -7.27
C LEU A 123 -3.14 -12.98 -5.79
N ARG A 124 -3.96 -13.63 -4.99
CA ARG A 124 -3.90 -13.62 -3.53
C ARG A 124 -3.56 -15.03 -3.04
N SER A 125 -2.62 -15.12 -2.12
CA SER A 125 -2.23 -16.35 -1.44
C SER A 125 -2.43 -16.17 0.05
N ASP A 126 -3.28 -17.00 0.62
CA ASP A 126 -3.51 -17.07 2.06
C ASP A 126 -2.62 -18.18 2.61
N ILE A 127 -1.59 -17.80 3.36
CA ILE A 127 -0.65 -18.70 4.03
C ILE A 127 -1.03 -18.70 5.51
N ASP A 128 -1.90 -19.60 5.87
CA ASP A 128 -2.25 -19.92 7.24
C ASP A 128 -1.54 -21.24 7.61
N SER A 129 -1.48 -21.59 8.89
CA SER A 129 -0.96 -22.88 9.40
C SER A 129 -1.67 -24.12 8.81
N ARG A 130 -2.61 -23.92 7.92
CA ARG A 130 -3.40 -24.88 7.14
C ARG A 130 -2.98 -24.83 5.67
N PRO A 131 -3.49 -25.74 4.82
CA PRO A 131 -3.09 -25.73 3.42
C PRO A 131 -3.32 -24.36 2.79
N THR A 132 -2.27 -23.82 2.16
CA THR A 132 -2.26 -22.56 1.43
C THR A 132 -3.41 -22.51 0.43
N ARG A 133 -4.15 -21.40 0.43
CA ARG A 133 -5.24 -21.15 -0.52
C ARG A 133 -4.82 -20.06 -1.48
N ASN A 134 -5.02 -20.31 -2.77
CA ASN A 134 -4.74 -19.33 -3.81
C ASN A 134 -6.05 -18.85 -4.44
N TRP A 135 -6.13 -17.54 -4.65
CA TRP A 135 -7.28 -16.86 -5.22
C TRP A 135 -6.84 -16.00 -6.39
N GLY A 136 -7.62 -16.00 -7.46
CA GLY A 136 -7.55 -14.94 -8.45
C GLY A 136 -8.27 -13.70 -7.88
N ALA A 137 -7.67 -12.55 -8.03
CA ALA A 137 -8.21 -11.28 -7.58
C ALA A 137 -8.51 -10.39 -8.79
N LEU A 138 -9.67 -9.74 -8.81
CA LEU A 138 -10.04 -8.70 -9.77
C LEU A 138 -10.76 -7.59 -9.03
N GLY A 139 -10.26 -6.37 -9.16
CA GLY A 139 -10.77 -5.25 -8.38
C GLY A 139 -10.68 -3.92 -9.10
N ILE A 140 -11.31 -2.93 -8.51
CA ILE A 140 -11.22 -1.52 -8.88
C ILE A 140 -10.85 -0.76 -7.62
N GLN A 141 -9.83 0.09 -7.74
CA GLN A 141 -9.39 0.98 -6.66
C GLN A 141 -9.35 2.40 -7.19
N GLY A 142 -9.72 3.36 -6.38
CA GLY A 142 -9.59 4.76 -6.77
C GLY A 142 -10.28 5.73 -5.84
N LEU A 143 -10.23 7.00 -6.25
CA LEU A 143 -10.77 8.13 -5.52
C LEU A 143 -12.20 8.42 -6.03
N ALA A 144 -13.18 8.11 -5.21
CA ALA A 144 -14.59 8.43 -5.48
C ALA A 144 -14.88 9.93 -5.24
N PRO A 145 -16.02 10.47 -5.74
CA PRO A 145 -16.44 11.83 -5.45
C PRO A 145 -16.40 12.13 -3.94
N TYR A 146 -16.07 13.37 -3.59
CA TYR A 146 -15.84 13.85 -2.22
C TYR A 146 -14.60 13.28 -1.54
N PHE A 147 -13.61 12.78 -2.31
CA PHE A 147 -12.31 12.29 -1.81
C PHE A 147 -12.41 11.05 -0.93
N PHE A 148 -13.36 10.16 -1.21
CA PHE A 148 -13.39 8.84 -0.61
C PHE A 148 -12.43 7.92 -1.37
N ASP A 149 -11.51 7.30 -0.66
CA ASP A 149 -10.76 6.16 -1.19
C ASP A 149 -11.68 4.94 -1.19
N LEU A 150 -11.84 4.33 -2.34
CA LEU A 150 -12.70 3.16 -2.55
C LEU A 150 -11.89 2.03 -3.16
N GLU A 151 -11.97 0.86 -2.53
CA GLU A 151 -11.44 -0.39 -3.08
C GLU A 151 -12.55 -1.45 -3.08
N LEU A 152 -12.83 -2.01 -4.25
CA LEU A 152 -13.72 -3.14 -4.42
C LEU A 152 -12.96 -4.26 -5.10
N THR A 153 -12.78 -5.38 -4.43
CA THR A 153 -12.05 -6.53 -4.96
C THR A 153 -12.87 -7.81 -4.83
N SER A 154 -12.98 -8.55 -5.92
CA SER A 154 -13.60 -9.86 -5.99
C SER A 154 -12.53 -10.93 -6.08
N TYR A 155 -12.71 -12.01 -5.34
CA TYR A 155 -11.79 -13.14 -5.29
C TYR A 155 -12.48 -14.41 -5.77
N ALA A 156 -11.78 -15.20 -6.57
CA ALA A 156 -12.24 -16.49 -7.05
C ALA A 156 -11.17 -17.55 -6.78
N SER A 157 -11.55 -18.62 -6.09
CA SER A 157 -10.70 -19.78 -5.85
C SER A 157 -10.85 -20.81 -6.96
N GLY A 158 -9.78 -21.55 -7.26
CA GLY A 158 -9.83 -22.70 -8.16
C GLY A 158 -10.80 -23.82 -7.74
N GLN A 159 -11.30 -23.77 -6.50
CA GLN A 159 -12.31 -24.70 -5.97
C GLN A 159 -13.76 -24.20 -6.14
N GLY A 160 -13.96 -23.06 -6.81
CA GLY A 160 -15.28 -22.49 -7.03
C GLY A 160 -15.82 -21.60 -5.90
N HIS A 161 -15.03 -21.29 -4.89
CA HIS A 161 -15.40 -20.32 -3.86
C HIS A 161 -15.23 -18.90 -4.40
N LEU A 162 -16.19 -18.05 -4.08
CA LEU A 162 -16.17 -16.63 -4.40
C LEU A 162 -16.18 -15.84 -3.10
N ALA A 163 -15.45 -14.74 -3.09
CA ALA A 163 -15.45 -13.77 -2.00
C ALA A 163 -15.37 -12.36 -2.59
N ALA A 164 -15.81 -11.37 -1.84
CA ALA A 164 -15.66 -9.97 -2.22
C ALA A 164 -15.29 -9.14 -1.00
N LYS A 165 -14.42 -8.15 -1.20
CA LYS A 165 -14.02 -7.16 -0.21
C LYS A 165 -14.36 -5.78 -0.74
N LEU A 166 -15.08 -5.01 0.06
CA LEU A 166 -15.32 -3.59 -0.16
C LEU A 166 -14.68 -2.82 0.97
N GLU A 167 -13.82 -1.89 0.63
CA GLU A 167 -13.19 -0.99 1.59
C GLU A 167 -13.43 0.45 1.15
N ALA A 168 -13.80 1.30 2.10
CA ALA A 168 -13.96 2.73 1.88
C ALA A 168 -13.34 3.48 3.05
N SER A 169 -12.47 4.45 2.75
CA SER A 169 -11.84 5.31 3.74
C SER A 169 -11.94 6.77 3.34
N TYR A 170 -11.82 7.65 4.32
CA TYR A 170 -11.87 9.08 4.13
C TYR A 170 -10.94 9.80 5.07
N ASP A 171 -10.10 10.71 4.55
CA ASP A 171 -9.17 11.50 5.34
C ASP A 171 -9.80 12.83 5.78
N LEU A 172 -10.20 12.92 7.06
CA LEU A 172 -10.66 14.14 7.69
C LEU A 172 -9.49 14.90 8.31
N LEU A 173 -9.06 15.96 7.68
CA LEU A 173 -8.04 16.87 8.23
C LEU A 173 -8.70 17.78 9.28
N LEU A 174 -8.68 17.38 10.54
CA LEU A 174 -9.19 18.19 11.65
C LEU A 174 -8.28 19.39 11.94
N THR A 175 -6.97 19.19 11.78
CA THR A 175 -5.95 20.25 11.85
C THR A 175 -4.81 19.88 10.90
N GLN A 176 -3.83 20.78 10.70
CA GLN A 176 -2.63 20.48 9.90
C GLN A 176 -1.79 19.29 10.41
N ARG A 177 -2.04 18.82 11.62
CA ARG A 177 -1.31 17.73 12.27
C ARG A 177 -2.20 16.58 12.75
N LEU A 178 -3.51 16.76 12.74
CA LEU A 178 -4.47 15.76 13.19
C LEU A 178 -5.39 15.38 12.03
N ILE A 179 -5.20 14.18 11.57
CA ILE A 179 -6.01 13.55 10.52
C ILE A 179 -6.82 12.44 11.19
N LEU A 180 -8.13 12.43 10.97
CA LEU A 180 -9.01 11.35 11.37
C LEU A 180 -9.38 10.58 10.10
N GLN A 181 -9.06 9.28 10.07
CA GLN A 181 -9.34 8.41 8.92
C GLN A 181 -10.40 7.36 9.31
N PRO A 182 -11.69 7.67 9.16
CA PRO A 182 -12.71 6.65 9.25
C PRO A 182 -12.58 5.68 8.08
N GLN A 183 -12.65 4.39 8.38
CA GLN A 183 -12.57 3.29 7.43
C GLN A 183 -13.71 2.32 7.66
N ILE A 184 -14.30 1.84 6.59
CA ILE A 184 -15.33 0.80 6.61
C ILE A 184 -14.84 -0.33 5.70
N GLU A 185 -14.83 -1.53 6.23
CA GLU A 185 -14.50 -2.75 5.51
C GLU A 185 -15.68 -3.74 5.60
N VAL A 186 -16.06 -4.28 4.45
CA VAL A 186 -17.10 -5.31 4.33
C VAL A 186 -16.55 -6.49 3.54
N ASN A 187 -16.58 -7.66 4.16
CA ASN A 187 -16.15 -8.93 3.56
C ASN A 187 -17.39 -9.81 3.33
N LEU A 188 -17.55 -10.35 2.12
CA LEU A 188 -18.66 -11.19 1.65
C LEU A 188 -18.14 -12.55 1.17
#